data_5cbeeb15a75bd6c92c8789ddf31f04e4
#
_entry.id   5cbeeb15a75bd6c92c8789ddf31f04e4
#
_cell.length_a   1.000
_cell.length_b   1.000
_cell.length_c   1.000
_cell.angle_alpha   90.00
_cell.angle_beta   90.00
_cell.angle_gamma   90.00
#
_symmetry.space_group_name_H-M   'P 1'
#
loop_
_entity.id
_entity.type
_entity.pdbx_description
1 polymer ?
#
loop_
_entity_poly.entity_id
_entity_poly.type
_entity_poly.pdbx_seq_one_letter_code
_entity_poly.pdbx_strand_id
1 'polypeptide(L)'
;MNRRKFLTYVGCGCCGFVLNSCSTAPITDRKQLTIVSEAKLNAQAAKVFEKVKEKEKMSTDLKALNEIKEIGKKMEYSIGEYFYRSKLDDPTVNFDWEYILIDNKKIRNAWCMPGGKIAVYTGILDVTKNTNGLAAVMG
;
A
#
# COMPACT_ATOMS: atom_id res chain seq x y z
N MET A 1 33.45 -18.22 -35.94
CA MET A 1 32.79 -17.07 -35.27
C MET A 1 33.78 -16.48 -34.26
N ASN A 2 34.26 -15.24 -34.49
CA ASN A 2 35.33 -14.67 -33.68
C ASN A 2 34.80 -14.22 -32.30
N ARG A 3 35.50 -14.60 -31.20
CA ARG A 3 35.18 -14.26 -29.82
C ARG A 3 34.83 -12.76 -29.58
N ARG A 4 35.51 -11.86 -30.35
CA ARG A 4 35.25 -10.41 -30.32
C ARG A 4 33.86 -10.03 -30.84
N LYS A 5 33.37 -10.65 -31.90
CA LYS A 5 32.03 -10.39 -32.46
C LYS A 5 30.92 -10.92 -31.53
N PHE A 6 31.14 -12.06 -30.85
CA PHE A 6 30.19 -12.59 -29.86
C PHE A 6 29.99 -11.64 -28.67
N LEU A 7 31.09 -11.09 -28.14
CA LEU A 7 31.03 -10.11 -27.03
C LEU A 7 30.31 -8.80 -27.45
N THR A 8 30.46 -8.36 -28.69
CA THR A 8 29.76 -7.15 -29.17
C THR A 8 28.25 -7.38 -29.29
N TYR A 9 27.80 -8.54 -29.74
CA TYR A 9 26.37 -8.86 -29.86
C TYR A 9 25.70 -9.12 -28.50
N VAL A 10 26.40 -9.75 -27.56
CA VAL A 10 25.90 -9.97 -26.19
C VAL A 10 25.86 -8.66 -25.39
N GLY A 11 26.87 -7.80 -25.55
CA GLY A 11 26.91 -6.50 -24.87
C GLY A 11 25.81 -5.53 -25.35
N CYS A 12 25.45 -5.54 -26.62
CA CYS A 12 24.42 -4.67 -27.18
C CYS A 12 22.98 -5.13 -26.83
N GLY A 13 22.77 -6.44 -26.68
CA GLY A 13 21.47 -7.01 -26.32
C GLY A 13 21.06 -6.76 -24.86
N CYS A 14 22.02 -6.68 -23.95
CA CYS A 14 21.71 -6.44 -22.52
C CYS A 14 21.36 -4.98 -22.20
N CYS A 15 21.86 -4.00 -22.95
CA CYS A 15 21.57 -2.58 -22.69
C CYS A 15 20.15 -2.16 -23.11
N GLY A 16 19.51 -2.87 -24.03
CA GLY A 16 18.16 -2.53 -24.53
C GLY A 16 17.02 -2.86 -23.57
N PHE A 17 17.20 -3.80 -22.65
CA PHE A 17 16.14 -4.27 -21.76
C PHE A 17 16.04 -3.49 -20.43
N VAL A 18 17.05 -2.71 -20.07
CA VAL A 18 17.10 -2.04 -18.75
C VAL A 18 16.44 -0.65 -18.74
N LEU A 19 16.13 -0.07 -19.92
CA LEU A 19 15.70 1.32 -20.04
C LEU A 19 14.20 1.56 -19.74
N ASN A 20 13.38 0.51 -19.65
CA ASN A 20 11.92 0.64 -19.43
C ASN A 20 11.46 0.44 -17.98
N SER A 21 12.38 0.28 -17.02
CA SER A 21 12.04 -0.01 -15.61
C SER A 21 12.11 1.21 -14.68
N CYS A 22 12.30 2.42 -15.21
CA CYS A 22 12.31 3.63 -14.38
C CYS A 22 10.91 4.25 -14.35
N SER A 23 10.25 4.22 -13.19
CA SER A 23 9.06 5.02 -12.92
C SER A 23 9.43 6.23 -12.07
N THR A 24 8.62 7.28 -12.17
CA THR A 24 8.78 8.50 -11.35
C THR A 24 7.72 8.47 -10.25
N ALA A 25 8.12 8.70 -9.01
CA ALA A 25 7.18 8.78 -7.89
C ALA A 25 6.30 10.04 -8.05
N PRO A 26 4.97 9.93 -8.01
CA PRO A 26 4.06 11.00 -8.44
C PRO A 26 4.11 12.28 -7.57
N ILE A 27 4.59 12.20 -6.34
CA ILE A 27 4.62 13.37 -5.43
C ILE A 27 6.04 13.94 -5.30
N THR A 28 7.07 13.12 -5.40
CA THR A 28 8.45 13.52 -5.09
C THR A 28 9.33 13.66 -6.33
N ASP A 29 8.81 13.39 -7.54
CA ASP A 29 9.52 13.35 -8.82
C ASP A 29 10.82 12.51 -8.82
N ARG A 30 10.96 11.62 -7.84
CA ARG A 30 12.12 10.75 -7.75
C ARG A 30 12.01 9.61 -8.75
N LYS A 31 13.06 9.45 -9.56
CA LYS A 31 13.21 8.27 -10.40
C LYS A 31 13.47 7.05 -9.52
N GLN A 32 12.67 6.03 -9.66
CA GLN A 32 12.82 4.77 -8.94
C GLN A 32 12.79 3.60 -9.93
N LEU A 33 13.60 2.59 -9.64
CA LEU A 33 13.62 1.35 -10.40
C LEU A 33 12.46 0.48 -9.93
N THR A 34 11.42 0.33 -10.75
CA THR A 34 10.26 -0.50 -10.44
C THR A 34 10.40 -1.86 -11.10
N ILE A 35 10.87 -2.85 -10.33
CA ILE A 35 11.08 -4.22 -10.84
C ILE A 35 9.77 -5.03 -10.81
N VAL A 36 8.86 -4.70 -9.89
CA VAL A 36 7.57 -5.38 -9.73
C VAL A 36 6.45 -4.41 -10.08
N SER A 37 5.49 -4.83 -10.91
CA SER A 37 4.33 -4.02 -11.21
C SER A 37 3.43 -3.85 -9.98
N GLU A 38 2.82 -2.67 -9.82
CA GLU A 38 1.90 -2.36 -8.72
C GLU A 38 0.74 -3.35 -8.65
N ALA A 39 0.16 -3.72 -9.79
CA ALA A 39 -0.92 -4.70 -9.83
C ALA A 39 -0.51 -6.06 -9.24
N LYS A 40 0.71 -6.52 -9.52
CA LYS A 40 1.23 -7.77 -8.95
C LYS A 40 1.47 -7.64 -7.44
N LEU A 41 1.98 -6.49 -7.00
CA LEU A 41 2.20 -6.20 -5.59
C LEU A 41 0.89 -6.16 -4.82
N ASN A 42 -0.12 -5.46 -5.35
CA ASN A 42 -1.46 -5.38 -4.76
C ASN A 42 -2.12 -6.76 -4.67
N ALA A 43 -2.01 -7.59 -5.72
CA ALA A 43 -2.54 -8.96 -5.71
C ALA A 43 -1.84 -9.87 -4.69
N GLN A 44 -0.53 -9.71 -4.50
CA GLN A 44 0.20 -10.44 -3.45
C GLN A 44 -0.20 -9.97 -2.06
N ALA A 45 -0.32 -8.67 -1.85
CA ALA A 45 -0.77 -8.08 -0.58
C ALA A 45 -2.18 -8.56 -0.20
N ALA A 46 -3.12 -8.58 -1.14
CA ALA A 46 -4.47 -9.10 -0.93
C ALA A 46 -4.45 -10.56 -0.44
N LYS A 47 -3.65 -11.44 -1.06
CA LYS A 47 -3.51 -12.84 -0.62
C LYS A 47 -2.92 -12.96 0.79
N VAL A 48 -1.97 -12.11 1.16
CA VAL A 48 -1.40 -12.11 2.52
C VAL A 48 -2.42 -11.59 3.51
N PHE A 49 -3.18 -10.57 3.14
CA PHE A 49 -4.23 -10.00 3.98
C PHE A 49 -5.34 -11.01 4.30
N GLU A 50 -5.79 -11.80 3.32
CA GLU A 50 -6.72 -12.90 3.56
C GLU A 50 -6.17 -13.91 4.58
N LYS A 51 -4.90 -14.30 4.45
CA LYS A 51 -4.26 -15.19 5.44
C LYS A 51 -4.20 -14.58 6.84
N VAL A 52 -4.07 -13.26 6.95
CA VAL A 52 -4.13 -12.57 8.25
C VAL A 52 -5.55 -12.69 8.82
N LYS A 53 -6.59 -12.46 8.02
CA LYS A 53 -7.99 -12.62 8.45
C LYS A 53 -8.32 -14.05 8.93
N GLU A 54 -7.71 -15.05 8.31
CA GLU A 54 -7.88 -16.45 8.70
C GLU A 54 -7.14 -16.82 10.01
N LYS A 55 -5.97 -16.19 10.26
CA LYS A 55 -5.11 -16.53 11.40
C LYS A 55 -5.39 -15.73 12.66
N GLU A 56 -5.74 -14.46 12.47
CA GLU A 56 -5.93 -13.53 13.57
C GLU A 56 -7.39 -13.52 14.04
N LYS A 57 -7.59 -13.28 15.31
CA LYS A 57 -8.93 -13.13 15.86
C LYS A 57 -9.47 -11.74 15.53
N MET A 58 -10.53 -11.67 14.72
CA MET A 58 -11.20 -10.40 14.43
C MET A 58 -11.98 -9.90 15.62
N SER A 59 -11.95 -8.59 15.83
CA SER A 59 -12.72 -7.94 16.90
C SER A 59 -14.22 -7.94 16.58
N THR A 60 -15.03 -8.13 17.59
CA THR A 60 -16.49 -8.01 17.51
C THR A 60 -16.98 -6.59 17.81
N ASP A 61 -16.08 -5.65 18.12
CA ASP A 61 -16.41 -4.24 18.35
C ASP A 61 -16.71 -3.53 17.02
N LEU A 62 -17.98 -3.62 16.63
CA LEU A 62 -18.50 -3.00 15.40
C LEU A 62 -18.41 -1.47 15.46
N LYS A 63 -18.50 -0.86 16.66
CA LYS A 63 -18.40 0.60 16.80
C LYS A 63 -17.00 1.07 16.43
N ALA A 64 -15.97 0.46 17.00
CA ALA A 64 -14.58 0.80 16.70
C ALA A 64 -14.24 0.48 15.23
N LEU A 65 -14.73 -0.64 14.67
CA LEU A 65 -14.52 -0.97 13.26
C LEU A 65 -15.16 0.05 12.32
N ASN A 66 -16.38 0.51 12.63
CA ASN A 66 -17.06 1.54 11.85
C ASN A 66 -16.31 2.88 11.91
N GLU A 67 -15.82 3.26 13.08
CA GLU A 67 -14.98 4.46 13.23
C GLU A 67 -13.73 4.41 12.36
N ILE A 68 -13.02 3.28 12.36
CA ILE A 68 -11.86 3.04 11.48
C ILE A 68 -12.25 3.19 10.01
N LYS A 69 -13.37 2.60 9.58
CA LYS A 69 -13.86 2.70 8.20
C LYS A 69 -14.24 4.14 7.81
N GLU A 70 -14.84 4.89 8.71
CA GLU A 70 -15.18 6.30 8.46
C GLU A 70 -13.93 7.17 8.30
N ILE A 71 -12.91 6.96 9.15
CA ILE A 71 -11.62 7.63 9.01
C ILE A 71 -11.00 7.25 7.66
N GLY A 72 -10.97 5.97 7.33
CA GLY A 72 -10.44 5.46 6.07
C GLY A 72 -11.08 6.11 4.86
N LYS A 73 -12.42 6.17 4.81
CA LYS A 73 -13.15 6.83 3.71
C LYS A 73 -12.82 8.31 3.57
N LYS A 74 -12.62 9.03 4.69
CA LYS A 74 -12.19 10.43 4.63
C LYS A 74 -10.78 10.55 4.07
N MET A 75 -9.90 9.63 4.39
CA MET A 75 -8.54 9.58 3.83
C MET A 75 -8.57 9.28 2.34
N GLU A 76 -9.32 8.25 1.90
CA GLU A 76 -9.53 7.93 0.48
C GLU A 76 -10.00 9.16 -0.31
N TYR A 77 -11.04 9.83 0.19
CA TYR A 77 -11.54 11.06 -0.42
C TYR A 77 -10.48 12.16 -0.49
N SER A 78 -9.73 12.37 0.59
CA SER A 78 -8.69 13.40 0.65
C SER A 78 -7.53 13.12 -0.31
N ILE A 79 -7.17 11.85 -0.50
CA ILE A 79 -6.15 11.41 -1.47
C ILE A 79 -6.62 11.74 -2.89
N GLY A 80 -7.83 11.32 -3.26
CA GLY A 80 -8.39 11.59 -4.59
C GLY A 80 -8.49 13.10 -4.88
N GLU A 81 -8.94 13.90 -3.91
CA GLU A 81 -8.99 15.36 -4.01
C GLU A 81 -7.59 15.97 -4.21
N TYR A 82 -6.59 15.48 -3.50
CA TYR A 82 -5.22 15.96 -3.64
C TYR A 82 -4.69 15.73 -5.07
N PHE A 83 -4.82 14.51 -5.60
CA PHE A 83 -4.34 14.17 -6.93
C PHE A 83 -5.12 14.94 -8.01
N TYR A 84 -6.44 15.06 -7.88
CA TYR A 84 -7.28 15.83 -8.77
C TYR A 84 -6.86 17.31 -8.84
N ARG A 85 -6.68 17.96 -7.69
CA ARG A 85 -6.25 19.39 -7.62
C ARG A 85 -4.83 19.59 -8.12
N SER A 86 -3.96 18.63 -7.89
CA SER A 86 -2.56 18.67 -8.33
C SER A 86 -2.40 18.30 -9.81
N LYS A 87 -3.48 17.89 -10.50
CA LYS A 87 -3.47 17.41 -11.89
C LYS A 87 -2.48 16.26 -12.10
N LEU A 88 -2.37 15.40 -11.11
CA LEU A 88 -1.55 14.20 -11.12
C LEU A 88 -2.44 12.96 -11.24
N ASP A 89 -1.89 11.89 -11.84
CA ASP A 89 -2.57 10.61 -11.86
C ASP A 89 -2.65 10.02 -10.44
N ASP A 90 -3.86 9.66 -10.03
CA ASP A 90 -4.09 9.06 -8.72
C ASP A 90 -3.70 7.56 -8.74
N PRO A 91 -2.62 7.16 -8.05
CA PRO A 91 -2.18 5.76 -8.02
C PRO A 91 -3.15 4.86 -7.22
N THR A 92 -4.09 5.44 -6.47
CA THR A 92 -4.99 4.68 -5.60
C THR A 92 -6.32 4.31 -6.26
N VAL A 93 -6.56 4.74 -7.51
CA VAL A 93 -7.82 4.46 -8.26
C VAL A 93 -8.15 2.96 -8.31
N ASN A 94 -7.12 2.12 -8.39
CA ASN A 94 -7.27 0.66 -8.47
C ASN A 94 -7.07 -0.04 -7.12
N PHE A 95 -7.08 0.69 -6.00
CA PHE A 95 -6.98 0.08 -4.68
C PHE A 95 -8.32 -0.53 -4.28
N ASP A 96 -8.24 -1.72 -3.73
CA ASP A 96 -9.37 -2.39 -3.10
C ASP A 96 -9.26 -2.18 -1.57
N TRP A 97 -9.73 -1.02 -1.14
CA TRP A 97 -9.62 -0.57 0.24
C TRP A 97 -10.38 -1.49 1.20
N GLU A 98 -9.66 -2.00 2.18
CA GLU A 98 -10.23 -2.88 3.18
C GLU A 98 -9.65 -2.59 4.57
N TYR A 99 -10.53 -2.54 5.56
CA TYR A 99 -10.20 -2.19 6.94
C TYR A 99 -10.61 -3.31 7.87
N ILE A 100 -9.68 -3.81 8.69
CA ILE A 100 -9.95 -4.82 9.71
C ILE A 100 -9.50 -4.34 11.09
N LEU A 101 -10.20 -4.83 12.12
CA LEU A 101 -9.83 -4.63 13.51
C LEU A 101 -9.51 -5.99 14.14
N ILE A 102 -8.24 -6.18 14.51
CA ILE A 102 -7.71 -7.41 15.11
C ILE A 102 -7.83 -7.33 16.63
N ASP A 103 -8.45 -8.35 17.24
CA ASP A 103 -8.63 -8.43 18.70
C ASP A 103 -7.33 -8.87 19.39
N ASN A 104 -6.45 -7.90 19.62
CA ASN A 104 -5.22 -8.12 20.37
C ASN A 104 -4.83 -6.84 21.14
N LYS A 105 -5.22 -6.78 22.42
CA LYS A 105 -4.94 -5.64 23.30
C LYS A 105 -3.47 -5.47 23.68
N LYS A 106 -2.64 -6.51 23.48
CA LYS A 106 -1.21 -6.44 23.79
C LYS A 106 -0.40 -5.72 22.72
N ILE A 107 -0.91 -5.71 21.49
CA ILE A 107 -0.25 -5.10 20.35
C ILE A 107 -0.83 -3.69 20.13
N ARG A 108 0.02 -2.68 20.32
CA ARG A 108 -0.30 -1.26 20.08
C ARG A 108 0.22 -0.84 18.73
N ASN A 109 -0.44 -1.29 17.67
CA ASN A 109 0.01 -1.08 16.29
C ASN A 109 -1.15 -0.97 15.31
N ALA A 110 -0.87 -0.36 14.17
CA ALA A 110 -1.65 -0.43 12.95
C ALA A 110 -0.67 -0.55 11.78
N TRP A 111 -1.09 -1.15 10.67
CA TRP A 111 -0.26 -1.29 9.50
C TRP A 111 -1.09 -1.27 8.22
N CYS A 112 -0.43 -0.94 7.12
CA CYS A 112 -1.02 -0.88 5.79
C CYS A 112 -0.19 -1.75 4.83
N MET A 113 -0.88 -2.42 3.92
CA MET A 113 -0.26 -3.13 2.79
C MET A 113 -0.65 -2.47 1.47
N PRO A 114 0.12 -2.70 0.39
CA PRO A 114 -0.23 -2.24 -0.95
C PRO A 114 -1.66 -2.61 -1.35
N GLY A 115 -2.30 -1.75 -2.13
CA GLY A 115 -3.68 -1.94 -2.56
C GLY A 115 -4.73 -1.52 -1.53
N GLY A 116 -4.35 -0.74 -0.48
CA GLY A 116 -5.28 -0.17 0.50
C GLY A 116 -5.74 -1.15 1.58
N LYS A 117 -4.94 -2.17 1.90
CA LYS A 117 -5.25 -3.15 2.96
C LYS A 117 -4.75 -2.66 4.31
N ILE A 118 -5.64 -2.30 5.22
CA ILE A 118 -5.35 -1.66 6.51
C ILE A 118 -5.83 -2.53 7.66
N ALA A 119 -4.93 -2.80 8.61
CA ALA A 119 -5.25 -3.51 9.84
C ALA A 119 -4.91 -2.68 11.07
N VAL A 120 -5.82 -2.66 12.00
CA VAL A 120 -5.68 -1.97 13.29
C VAL A 120 -5.82 -3.00 14.41
N TYR A 121 -4.95 -2.95 15.39
CA TYR A 121 -5.08 -3.79 16.59
C TYR A 121 -5.87 -3.06 17.68
N THR A 122 -6.70 -3.79 18.42
CA THR A 122 -7.49 -3.20 19.51
C THR A 122 -6.63 -2.52 20.58
N GLY A 123 -5.37 -2.96 20.76
CA GLY A 123 -4.44 -2.34 21.72
C GLY A 123 -4.03 -0.91 21.37
N ILE A 124 -4.13 -0.45 20.11
CA ILE A 124 -3.81 0.93 19.75
C ILE A 124 -4.91 1.90 20.19
N LEU A 125 -6.16 1.43 20.30
CA LEU A 125 -7.32 2.26 20.66
C LEU A 125 -7.16 2.91 22.02
N ASP A 126 -6.54 2.21 22.98
CA ASP A 126 -6.25 2.75 24.31
C ASP A 126 -5.24 3.90 24.28
N VAL A 127 -4.35 3.91 23.28
CA VAL A 127 -3.31 4.93 23.09
C VAL A 127 -3.88 6.16 22.39
N THR A 128 -4.68 5.94 21.36
CA THR A 128 -5.24 7.00 20.51
C THR A 128 -6.34 7.81 21.23
N LYS A 129 -7.00 7.23 22.21
CA LYS A 129 -8.01 7.82 23.10
C LYS A 129 -9.28 8.36 22.41
N ASN A 130 -9.19 8.81 21.18
CA ASN A 130 -10.30 9.40 20.43
C ASN A 130 -10.08 9.28 18.92
N THR A 131 -11.12 9.62 18.16
CA THR A 131 -11.13 9.58 16.69
C THR A 131 -9.99 10.36 16.04
N ASN A 132 -9.64 11.54 16.57
CA ASN A 132 -8.56 12.34 16.02
C ASN A 132 -7.19 11.69 16.21
N GLY A 133 -6.96 11.10 17.41
CA GLY A 133 -5.74 10.33 17.67
C GLY A 133 -5.64 9.09 16.77
N LEU A 134 -6.76 8.40 16.54
CA LEU A 134 -6.81 7.25 15.64
C LEU A 134 -6.54 7.67 14.20
N ALA A 135 -7.15 8.77 13.74
CA ALA A 135 -6.90 9.33 12.41
C ALA A 135 -5.42 9.72 12.21
N ALA A 136 -4.77 10.30 13.22
CA ALA A 136 -3.35 10.65 13.18
C ALA A 136 -2.42 9.43 13.10
N VAL A 137 -2.85 8.27 13.62
CA VAL A 137 -2.09 7.02 13.50
C VAL A 137 -2.30 6.37 12.13
N MET A 138 -3.50 6.49 11.56
CA MET A 138 -3.84 5.89 10.27
C MET A 138 -3.30 6.69 9.08
N GLY A 139 -3.18 8.03 9.17
CA GLY A 139 -2.66 8.92 8.11
C GLY A 139 -1.17 9.09 8.15
#